data_a8cc2022db41132a2036626732d40edc
#
_entry.id   a8cc2022db41132a2036626732d40edc
#
_cell.length_a   1.000
_cell.length_b   1.000
_cell.length_c   1.000
_cell.angle_alpha   90.00
_cell.angle_beta   90.00
_cell.angle_gamma   90.00
#
_symmetry.space_group_name_H-M   'P 1'
#
loop_
_entity.id
_entity.type
_entity.pdbx_description
1 polymer ?
#
loop_
_entity_poly.entity_id
_entity_poly.type
_entity_poly.pdbx_seq_one_letter_code
_entity_poly.pdbx_strand_id
1 'polypeptide(L)'
;MDDCFEEADGIDEGIDEGIDGRQDSRPASDGKAPPLGSHVPDQPPLPTPFQPLSLRYQALLAGGHLVADAAQIRAVEALDSLQRELAGGGASRGLYLWGPVGRGKTWLMDLFVEYCPVPVRRWHFHHFMRWVHRRQFYWRGQPDPLARLAEELSAEVAVLCLDEVFVEDIADAMLLGGLMQQLFARRLTLVATSNQPPAELYRDGFNRERFLPAIAAMQAHLQVLKLDGGQDHRRHPGDVYQRYFVRGAGEPGILGEQFAQLSSRAATPKTLELGGRKLEARGLEGRVLWCDFAALCEAPLAALDFIALCDRFDTLLLGEVPCLASRSDEDDSGAGATPDRQPGAPRPIARGTEDASERVVAGDRVLPPLGARDDSVRRFIALVDECYDRRVPLVIEAAVAMDELYPDGYLAFAFRRTLSRLGEMQLARFGQRRLP
;
A
#
# COMPACT_ATOMS: atom_id res chain seq x y z
N MET A 1 -18.21 74.56 21.99
CA MET A 1 -19.34 74.93 21.14
C MET A 1 -20.03 73.63 20.90
N ASP A 2 -20.80 73.31 21.81
CA ASP A 2 -22.26 73.53 22.01
C ASP A 2 -23.00 72.42 21.28
N ASP A 3 -23.52 71.53 22.09
CA ASP A 3 -24.89 71.44 22.64
C ASP A 3 -25.86 70.85 21.63
N CYS A 4 -26.70 69.91 21.90
CA CYS A 4 -27.76 69.62 22.85
C CYS A 4 -28.30 68.24 22.56
N PHE A 5 -28.56 67.37 23.53
CA PHE A 5 -29.79 67.14 24.30
C PHE A 5 -31.07 66.93 23.45
N GLU A 6 -31.65 65.72 23.62
CA GLU A 6 -32.94 65.45 24.30
C GLU A 6 -33.35 63.97 24.06
N GLU A 7 -33.49 63.22 25.02
CA GLU A 7 -34.56 62.65 25.82
C GLU A 7 -35.90 62.40 25.10
N ALA A 8 -36.40 61.15 25.16
CA ALA A 8 -37.71 60.80 25.69
C ALA A 8 -37.94 59.26 25.66
N ASP A 9 -38.09 58.77 26.86
CA ASP A 9 -39.18 57.93 27.37
C ASP A 9 -39.73 56.74 26.56
N GLY A 10 -39.55 55.55 27.05
CA GLY A 10 -40.39 54.83 27.94
C GLY A 10 -41.30 53.85 27.23
N ILE A 11 -41.19 52.60 27.54
CA ILE A 11 -42.29 51.74 28.03
C ILE A 11 -41.72 50.38 28.39
N ASP A 12 -41.93 50.04 29.64
CA ASP A 12 -41.83 48.81 30.38
C ASP A 12 -42.80 47.75 29.78
N GLU A 13 -42.31 46.57 29.47
CA GLU A 13 -43.10 45.33 29.61
C GLU A 13 -42.17 44.15 29.78
N GLY A 14 -42.21 43.64 30.99
CA GLY A 14 -41.54 42.43 31.41
C GLY A 14 -42.05 41.18 30.71
N ILE A 15 -41.13 40.36 30.29
CA ILE A 15 -41.38 38.93 30.08
C ILE A 15 -40.30 38.16 30.78
N ASP A 16 -40.75 37.50 31.85
CA ASP A 16 -40.11 36.44 32.59
C ASP A 16 -39.84 35.27 31.64
N GLU A 17 -38.59 34.96 31.34
CA GLU A 17 -38.27 33.70 30.70
C GLU A 17 -37.17 32.98 31.49
N GLY A 18 -37.67 31.90 32.09
CA GLY A 18 -36.93 30.93 32.83
C GLY A 18 -35.68 30.41 32.08
N ILE A 19 -34.61 30.44 32.82
CA ILE A 19 -33.36 29.75 32.49
C ILE A 19 -33.64 28.26 32.55
N ASP A 20 -34.03 27.66 31.41
CA ASP A 20 -34.10 26.23 31.24
C ASP A 20 -32.69 25.68 31.11
N GLY A 21 -32.16 25.21 32.21
CA GLY A 21 -30.90 24.47 32.27
C GLY A 21 -31.01 23.15 31.54
N ARG A 22 -30.89 23.18 30.23
CA ARG A 22 -30.61 21.95 29.46
C ARG A 22 -29.21 21.49 29.78
N GLN A 23 -29.12 20.63 30.79
CA GLN A 23 -28.04 19.67 30.90
C GLN A 23 -27.96 18.89 29.60
N ASP A 24 -26.88 19.11 28.87
CA ASP A 24 -26.45 18.30 27.75
C ASP A 24 -26.11 16.90 28.29
N SER A 25 -27.18 16.10 28.49
CA SER A 25 -27.09 14.68 28.68
C SER A 25 -26.70 14.06 27.35
N ARG A 26 -25.38 14.08 27.05
CA ARG A 26 -24.83 13.17 26.06
C ARG A 26 -25.25 11.77 26.49
N PRO A 27 -25.94 10.99 25.63
CA PRO A 27 -26.16 9.60 25.92
C PRO A 27 -24.79 8.95 26.06
N ALA A 28 -24.57 8.27 27.16
CA ALA A 28 -23.46 7.33 27.31
C ALA A 28 -23.64 6.32 26.17
N SER A 29 -22.93 6.55 25.05
CA SER A 29 -22.81 5.57 24.00
C SER A 29 -22.12 4.37 24.65
N ASP A 30 -22.85 3.26 24.76
CA ASP A 30 -22.28 1.95 25.02
C ASP A 30 -20.99 1.85 24.19
N GLY A 31 -19.85 1.67 24.88
CA GLY A 31 -18.49 1.80 24.30
C GLY A 31 -18.12 0.72 23.26
N LYS A 32 -19.07 0.40 22.41
CA LYS A 32 -18.88 -0.51 21.29
C LYS A 32 -18.49 0.30 20.06
N ALA A 33 -17.23 0.19 19.65
CA ALA A 33 -16.77 0.77 18.38
C ALA A 33 -17.67 0.29 17.24
N PRO A 34 -17.88 1.10 16.19
CA PRO A 34 -18.61 0.66 15.01
C PRO A 34 -17.95 -0.60 14.45
N PRO A 35 -18.71 -1.58 13.95
CA PRO A 35 -18.17 -2.81 13.41
C PRO A 35 -17.12 -2.48 12.36
N LEU A 36 -16.12 -3.32 12.27
CA LEU A 36 -15.07 -3.25 11.24
C LEU A 36 -15.77 -3.02 9.91
N GLY A 37 -15.55 -1.85 9.29
CA GLY A 37 -16.30 -1.39 8.12
C GLY A 37 -16.50 -2.48 7.09
N SER A 38 -17.70 -2.54 6.54
CA SER A 38 -18.29 -3.59 5.70
C SER A 38 -17.61 -3.80 4.32
N HIS A 39 -16.31 -3.79 4.25
CA HIS A 39 -15.55 -4.49 3.23
C HIS A 39 -15.09 -5.83 3.82
N VAL A 40 -16.09 -6.60 4.27
CA VAL A 40 -15.94 -8.03 4.43
C VAL A 40 -16.00 -8.58 3.01
N PRO A 41 -14.92 -9.14 2.44
CA PRO A 41 -15.12 -10.11 1.41
C PRO A 41 -16.01 -11.18 2.05
N ASP A 42 -17.08 -11.58 1.36
CA ASP A 42 -18.07 -12.55 1.81
C ASP A 42 -17.47 -13.60 2.74
N GLN A 43 -18.14 -13.83 3.88
CA GLN A 43 -17.77 -14.94 4.74
C GLN A 43 -17.63 -16.18 3.88
N PRO A 44 -16.50 -16.89 3.95
CA PRO A 44 -16.38 -18.13 3.21
C PRO A 44 -17.54 -19.05 3.61
N PRO A 45 -18.11 -19.81 2.67
CA PRO A 45 -19.14 -20.77 2.97
C PRO A 45 -18.69 -21.70 4.09
N LEU A 46 -19.65 -22.14 4.92
CA LEU A 46 -19.50 -23.07 6.05
C LEU A 46 -18.45 -24.17 5.73
N PRO A 47 -17.70 -24.64 6.73
CA PRO A 47 -16.49 -25.42 6.53
C PRO A 47 -16.77 -26.62 5.62
N THR A 48 -16.20 -26.55 4.42
CA THR A 48 -15.97 -27.72 3.59
C THR A 48 -15.19 -28.75 4.40
N PRO A 49 -15.42 -30.05 4.22
CA PRO A 49 -14.67 -31.08 4.94
C PRO A 49 -13.17 -30.79 4.82
N PHE A 50 -12.44 -30.85 5.94
CA PHE A 50 -11.02 -30.56 6.03
C PHE A 50 -10.28 -31.20 4.84
N GLN A 51 -9.76 -30.36 3.96
CA GLN A 51 -9.00 -30.77 2.80
C GLN A 51 -7.57 -30.23 2.94
N PRO A 52 -6.56 -31.13 3.02
CA PRO A 52 -5.17 -30.70 3.06
C PRO A 52 -4.78 -29.88 1.84
N LEU A 53 -4.03 -28.78 2.05
CA LEU A 53 -3.53 -27.93 0.97
C LEU A 53 -2.61 -28.69 0.01
N SER A 54 -1.86 -29.68 0.53
CA SER A 54 -0.99 -30.54 -0.26
C SER A 54 -1.75 -31.32 -1.34
N LEU A 55 -2.97 -31.77 -1.07
CA LEU A 55 -3.78 -32.45 -2.09
C LEU A 55 -4.15 -31.52 -3.24
N ARG A 56 -4.51 -30.28 -2.92
CA ARG A 56 -4.83 -29.27 -3.94
C ARG A 56 -3.58 -28.88 -4.74
N TYR A 57 -2.45 -28.70 -4.05
CA TYR A 57 -1.18 -28.41 -4.69
C TYR A 57 -0.76 -29.54 -5.66
N GLN A 58 -0.86 -30.80 -5.22
CA GLN A 58 -0.58 -31.97 -6.06
C GLN A 58 -1.52 -32.08 -7.27
N ALA A 59 -2.80 -31.79 -7.10
CA ALA A 59 -3.76 -31.77 -8.22
C ALA A 59 -3.38 -30.72 -9.27
N LEU A 60 -2.91 -29.55 -8.85
CA LEU A 60 -2.46 -28.49 -9.77
C LEU A 60 -1.15 -28.86 -10.49
N LEU A 61 -0.24 -29.57 -9.79
CA LEU A 61 0.97 -30.12 -10.41
C LEU A 61 0.63 -31.19 -11.46
N ALA A 62 -0.27 -32.12 -11.12
CA ALA A 62 -0.70 -33.20 -12.02
C ALA A 62 -1.45 -32.64 -13.25
N GLY A 63 -2.19 -31.55 -13.09
CA GLY A 63 -2.87 -30.84 -14.16
C GLY A 63 -1.96 -29.99 -15.04
N GLY A 64 -0.66 -29.91 -14.75
CA GLY A 64 0.29 -29.04 -15.49
C GLY A 64 0.10 -27.54 -15.25
N HIS A 65 -0.73 -27.17 -14.27
CA HIS A 65 -0.97 -25.76 -13.91
C HIS A 65 0.17 -25.15 -13.06
N LEU A 66 1.01 -25.97 -12.48
CA LEU A 66 2.17 -25.57 -11.68
C LEU A 66 3.39 -26.40 -12.05
N VAL A 67 4.57 -25.84 -11.85
CA VAL A 67 5.84 -26.57 -11.90
C VAL A 67 6.31 -26.80 -10.46
N ALA A 68 6.77 -28.03 -10.17
CA ALA A 68 7.22 -28.39 -8.85
C ALA A 68 8.39 -27.53 -8.39
N ASP A 69 8.27 -26.93 -7.20
CA ASP A 69 9.28 -26.13 -6.54
C ASP A 69 9.45 -26.65 -5.10
N ALA A 70 10.67 -27.07 -4.77
CA ALA A 70 10.98 -27.63 -3.46
C ALA A 70 10.73 -26.63 -2.30
N ALA A 71 10.89 -25.32 -2.54
CA ALA A 71 10.61 -24.31 -1.52
C ALA A 71 9.10 -24.13 -1.31
N GLN A 72 8.30 -24.19 -2.40
CA GLN A 72 6.84 -24.18 -2.29
C GLN A 72 6.30 -25.44 -1.62
N ILE A 73 6.84 -26.63 -1.93
CA ILE A 73 6.45 -27.89 -1.28
C ILE A 73 6.64 -27.78 0.24
N ARG A 74 7.80 -27.32 0.71
CA ARG A 74 8.05 -27.10 2.15
C ARG A 74 7.06 -26.11 2.78
N ALA A 75 6.71 -25.06 2.05
CA ALA A 75 5.73 -24.08 2.52
C ALA A 75 4.31 -24.67 2.61
N VAL A 76 3.90 -25.46 1.62
CA VAL A 76 2.61 -26.19 1.62
C VAL A 76 2.55 -27.18 2.80
N GLU A 77 3.61 -27.94 3.06
CA GLU A 77 3.69 -28.85 4.20
C GLU A 77 3.56 -28.12 5.54
N ALA A 78 4.21 -26.95 5.68
CA ALA A 78 4.09 -26.12 6.87
C ALA A 78 2.69 -25.55 7.05
N LEU A 79 2.05 -25.11 5.95
CA LEU A 79 0.66 -24.62 5.95
C LEU A 79 -0.34 -25.74 6.27
N ASP A 80 -0.10 -26.98 5.78
CA ASP A 80 -0.89 -28.15 6.14
C ASP A 80 -0.78 -28.50 7.62
N SER A 81 0.43 -28.37 8.20
CA SER A 81 0.62 -28.60 9.64
C SER A 81 -0.14 -27.56 10.45
N LEU A 82 0.00 -26.29 10.07
CA LEU A 82 -0.74 -25.19 10.69
C LEU A 82 -2.25 -25.39 10.61
N GLN A 83 -2.76 -25.78 9.45
CA GLN A 83 -4.19 -26.06 9.23
C GLN A 83 -4.70 -27.17 10.15
N ARG A 84 -3.93 -28.26 10.34
CA ARG A 84 -4.27 -29.35 11.26
C ARG A 84 -4.28 -28.91 12.73
N GLU A 85 -3.30 -28.12 13.13
CA GLU A 85 -3.20 -27.57 14.49
C GLU A 85 -4.40 -26.65 14.80
N LEU A 86 -4.77 -25.79 13.84
CA LEU A 86 -5.94 -24.90 13.95
C LEU A 86 -7.26 -25.68 14.05
N ALA A 87 -7.41 -26.73 13.25
CA ALA A 87 -8.60 -27.61 13.30
C ALA A 87 -8.72 -28.33 14.64
N GLY A 88 -7.59 -28.66 15.28
CA GLY A 88 -7.53 -29.31 16.60
C GLY A 88 -7.75 -28.35 17.77
N GLY A 89 -7.93 -27.03 17.55
CA GLY A 89 -8.11 -26.03 18.60
C GLY A 89 -6.88 -25.77 19.46
N GLY A 90 -5.72 -26.27 19.06
CA GLY A 90 -4.44 -26.10 19.75
C GLY A 90 -3.84 -24.71 19.57
N ALA A 91 -2.89 -24.36 20.45
CA ALA A 91 -2.03 -23.20 20.20
C ALA A 91 -1.10 -23.54 19.04
N SER A 92 -1.21 -22.79 17.94
CA SER A 92 -0.41 -22.99 16.74
C SER A 92 0.66 -21.92 16.62
N ARG A 93 1.84 -22.34 16.15
CA ARG A 93 2.87 -21.42 15.74
C ARG A 93 2.53 -20.91 14.34
N GLY A 94 2.39 -19.59 14.19
CA GLY A 94 2.09 -18.99 12.89
C GLY A 94 3.22 -19.18 11.87
N LEU A 95 3.07 -18.63 10.67
CA LEU A 95 4.00 -18.80 9.57
C LEU A 95 4.41 -17.45 8.97
N TYR A 96 5.70 -17.29 8.69
CA TYR A 96 6.25 -16.15 7.97
C TYR A 96 6.97 -16.63 6.70
N LEU A 97 6.35 -16.40 5.55
CA LEU A 97 6.89 -16.76 4.24
C LEU A 97 7.63 -15.57 3.64
N TRP A 98 8.92 -15.72 3.36
CA TRP A 98 9.68 -14.64 2.77
C TRP A 98 10.54 -15.08 1.59
N GLY A 99 10.88 -14.14 0.72
CA GLY A 99 11.72 -14.39 -0.44
C GLY A 99 11.46 -13.41 -1.57
N PRO A 100 12.21 -13.48 -2.67
CA PRO A 100 12.07 -12.58 -3.81
C PRO A 100 10.64 -12.53 -4.36
N VAL A 101 10.34 -11.48 -5.11
CA VAL A 101 9.07 -11.35 -5.84
C VAL A 101 8.93 -12.49 -6.86
N GLY A 102 7.68 -12.93 -7.13
CA GLY A 102 7.43 -13.98 -8.13
C GLY A 102 7.56 -15.42 -7.60
N ARG A 103 7.79 -15.64 -6.32
CA ARG A 103 7.94 -16.99 -5.72
C ARG A 103 6.61 -17.65 -5.31
N GLY A 104 5.49 -17.01 -5.58
CA GLY A 104 4.17 -17.57 -5.27
C GLY A 104 3.71 -17.40 -3.82
N LYS A 105 4.35 -16.52 -3.02
CA LYS A 105 3.97 -16.26 -1.62
C LYS A 105 2.49 -15.91 -1.45
N THR A 106 2.04 -14.92 -2.21
CA THR A 106 0.65 -14.46 -2.22
C THR A 106 -0.31 -15.56 -2.62
N TRP A 107 0.05 -16.36 -3.63
CA TRP A 107 -0.75 -17.50 -4.06
C TRP A 107 -0.86 -18.60 -2.99
N LEU A 108 0.23 -18.91 -2.29
CA LEU A 108 0.21 -19.86 -1.17
C LEU A 108 -0.67 -19.34 -0.02
N MET A 109 -0.65 -18.04 0.24
CA MET A 109 -1.54 -17.40 1.22
C MET A 109 -3.01 -17.45 0.76
N ASP A 110 -3.31 -17.20 -0.54
CA ASP A 110 -4.65 -17.35 -1.12
C ASP A 110 -5.18 -18.76 -0.88
N LEU A 111 -4.35 -19.76 -1.20
CA LEU A 111 -4.68 -21.17 -1.01
C LEU A 111 -4.94 -21.50 0.47
N PHE A 112 -4.12 -20.98 1.38
CA PHE A 112 -4.32 -21.19 2.82
C PHE A 112 -5.63 -20.57 3.31
N VAL A 113 -5.94 -19.34 2.90
CA VAL A 113 -7.17 -18.64 3.30
C VAL A 113 -8.42 -19.37 2.79
N GLU A 114 -8.38 -19.88 1.55
CA GLU A 114 -9.48 -20.63 0.94
C GLU A 114 -9.84 -21.91 1.72
N TYR A 115 -8.83 -22.59 2.26
CA TYR A 115 -9.01 -23.88 2.97
C TYR A 115 -8.80 -23.78 4.48
N CYS A 116 -8.77 -22.58 5.05
CA CYS A 116 -8.59 -22.39 6.49
C CYS A 116 -9.80 -22.89 7.28
N PRO A 117 -9.62 -23.81 8.27
CA PRO A 117 -10.75 -24.42 8.99
C PRO A 117 -11.37 -23.53 10.06
N VAL A 118 -10.79 -22.36 10.32
CA VAL A 118 -11.24 -21.42 11.36
C VAL A 118 -11.41 -20.03 10.78
N PRO A 119 -12.13 -19.12 11.47
CA PRO A 119 -12.28 -17.77 11.01
C PRO A 119 -10.93 -17.10 10.74
N VAL A 120 -10.74 -16.67 9.51
CA VAL A 120 -9.51 -16.05 8.99
C VAL A 120 -9.81 -14.71 8.38
N ARG A 121 -8.93 -13.75 8.61
CA ARG A 121 -8.98 -12.46 7.94
C ARG A 121 -7.67 -12.19 7.23
N ARG A 122 -7.77 -11.78 5.95
CA ARG A 122 -6.61 -11.41 5.15
C ARG A 122 -6.64 -9.93 4.79
N TRP A 123 -5.49 -9.31 4.96
CA TRP A 123 -5.21 -7.95 4.51
C TRP A 123 -3.86 -7.84 3.84
N HIS A 124 -3.73 -6.94 2.89
CA HIS A 124 -2.43 -6.38 2.56
C HIS A 124 -1.94 -5.52 3.73
N PHE A 125 -0.65 -5.60 4.02
CA PHE A 125 -0.08 -4.99 5.21
C PHE A 125 -0.40 -3.49 5.36
N HIS A 126 -0.29 -2.71 4.27
CA HIS A 126 -0.59 -1.27 4.32
C HIS A 126 -2.08 -0.97 4.57
N HIS A 127 -3.02 -1.80 4.09
CA HIS A 127 -4.44 -1.66 4.43
C HIS A 127 -4.69 -1.97 5.90
N PHE A 128 -4.00 -2.99 6.41
CA PHE A 128 -4.03 -3.32 7.83
C PHE A 128 -3.50 -2.15 8.67
N MET A 129 -2.34 -1.56 8.34
CA MET A 129 -1.80 -0.42 9.08
C MET A 129 -2.71 0.81 8.98
N ARG A 130 -3.30 1.10 7.82
CA ARG A 130 -4.30 2.17 7.68
C ARG A 130 -5.53 1.95 8.58
N TRP A 131 -5.96 0.71 8.73
CA TRP A 131 -7.03 0.35 9.66
C TRP A 131 -6.58 0.52 11.12
N VAL A 132 -5.37 0.08 11.48
CA VAL A 132 -4.78 0.25 12.82
C VAL A 132 -4.73 1.73 13.21
N HIS A 133 -4.21 2.60 12.34
CA HIS A 133 -4.15 4.04 12.59
C HIS A 133 -5.53 4.65 12.84
N ARG A 134 -6.52 4.30 12.01
CA ARG A 134 -7.91 4.78 12.20
C ARG A 134 -8.52 4.30 13.51
N ARG A 135 -8.31 3.05 13.88
CA ARG A 135 -8.82 2.50 15.13
C ARG A 135 -8.11 3.08 16.35
N GLN A 136 -6.80 3.28 16.28
CA GLN A 136 -6.05 3.95 17.34
C GLN A 136 -6.56 5.38 17.56
N PHE A 137 -6.88 6.11 16.49
CA PHE A 137 -7.48 7.43 16.59
C PHE A 137 -8.87 7.37 17.27
N TYR A 138 -9.68 6.37 16.93
CA TYR A 138 -11.00 6.16 17.55
C TYR A 138 -10.90 5.91 19.07
N TRP A 139 -9.91 5.10 19.50
CA TRP A 139 -9.66 4.79 20.90
C TRP A 139 -8.79 5.82 21.63
N ARG A 140 -8.54 6.97 21.01
CA ARG A 140 -7.72 8.04 21.62
C ARG A 140 -8.34 8.50 22.92
N GLY A 141 -7.50 8.59 23.99
CA GLY A 141 -7.96 8.95 25.35
C GLY A 141 -8.49 7.79 26.17
N GLN A 142 -8.59 6.59 25.61
CA GLN A 142 -8.85 5.36 26.36
C GLN A 142 -7.56 4.69 26.81
N PRO A 143 -7.57 3.97 27.94
CA PRO A 143 -6.39 3.19 28.34
C PRO A 143 -6.12 2.07 27.38
N ASP A 144 -4.84 1.87 27.03
CA ASP A 144 -4.29 0.82 26.17
C ASP A 144 -5.08 0.57 24.86
N PRO A 145 -5.02 1.51 23.90
CA PRO A 145 -5.73 1.37 22.63
C PRO A 145 -5.32 0.13 21.83
N LEU A 146 -4.05 -0.31 21.91
CA LEU A 146 -3.56 -1.48 21.18
C LEU A 146 -4.09 -2.78 21.76
N ALA A 147 -4.26 -2.87 23.09
CA ALA A 147 -4.89 -4.03 23.71
C ALA A 147 -6.35 -4.17 23.28
N ARG A 148 -7.10 -3.06 23.18
CA ARG A 148 -8.47 -3.06 22.67
C ARG A 148 -8.56 -3.46 21.20
N LEU A 149 -7.66 -2.97 20.37
CA LEU A 149 -7.54 -3.38 18.97
C LEU A 149 -7.29 -4.89 18.83
N ALA A 150 -6.39 -5.41 19.64
CA ALA A 150 -6.09 -6.83 19.66
C ALA A 150 -7.29 -7.67 20.15
N GLU A 151 -8.05 -7.16 21.12
CA GLU A 151 -9.29 -7.78 21.61
C GLU A 151 -10.35 -7.83 20.50
N GLU A 152 -10.62 -6.72 19.81
CA GLU A 152 -11.53 -6.67 18.66
C GLU A 152 -11.16 -7.72 17.60
N LEU A 153 -9.89 -7.76 17.17
CA LEU A 153 -9.43 -8.71 16.18
C LEU A 153 -9.57 -10.16 16.64
N SER A 154 -9.16 -10.44 17.90
CA SER A 154 -9.19 -11.81 18.43
C SER A 154 -10.61 -12.33 18.66
N ALA A 155 -11.59 -11.42 18.83
CA ALA A 155 -13.00 -11.79 18.94
C ALA A 155 -13.63 -12.17 17.59
N GLU A 156 -13.07 -11.66 16.49
CA GLU A 156 -13.61 -11.89 15.15
C GLU A 156 -12.92 -13.04 14.43
N VAL A 157 -11.60 -13.20 14.60
CA VAL A 157 -10.82 -14.18 13.84
C VAL A 157 -9.81 -14.93 14.72
N ALA A 158 -9.57 -16.16 14.36
CA ALA A 158 -8.52 -16.98 14.96
C ALA A 158 -7.16 -16.82 14.21
N VAL A 159 -7.22 -16.45 12.94
CA VAL A 159 -6.04 -16.29 12.08
C VAL A 159 -6.08 -14.93 11.40
N LEU A 160 -4.96 -14.21 11.48
CA LEU A 160 -4.70 -12.99 10.73
C LEU A 160 -3.68 -13.31 9.63
N CYS A 161 -4.04 -13.04 8.39
CA CYS A 161 -3.13 -13.15 7.23
C CYS A 161 -2.72 -11.76 6.77
N LEU A 162 -1.41 -11.46 6.82
CA LEU A 162 -0.84 -10.21 6.36
C LEU A 162 0.04 -10.42 5.13
N ASP A 163 -0.42 -9.94 4.00
CA ASP A 163 0.32 -10.04 2.75
C ASP A 163 1.25 -8.84 2.56
N GLU A 164 2.45 -9.09 2.04
CA GLU A 164 3.47 -8.06 1.76
C GLU A 164 3.85 -7.22 2.99
N VAL A 165 4.19 -7.86 4.10
CA VAL A 165 4.66 -7.16 5.30
C VAL A 165 5.93 -6.39 4.99
N PHE A 166 5.84 -5.08 5.14
CA PHE A 166 6.92 -4.15 4.86
C PHE A 166 6.77 -2.88 5.71
N VAL A 167 7.75 -2.60 6.55
CA VAL A 167 7.71 -1.47 7.50
C VAL A 167 8.64 -0.38 7.01
N GLU A 168 8.09 0.81 6.75
CA GLU A 168 8.83 1.95 6.18
C GLU A 168 9.10 3.06 7.20
N ASP A 169 8.13 3.35 8.04
CA ASP A 169 8.20 4.48 8.97
C ASP A 169 8.17 4.05 10.44
N ILE A 170 8.54 4.99 11.32
CA ILE A 170 8.62 4.74 12.75
C ILE A 170 7.24 4.58 13.39
N ALA A 171 6.21 5.26 12.88
CA ALA A 171 4.86 5.17 13.45
C ALA A 171 4.30 3.77 13.23
N ASP A 172 4.43 3.24 12.00
CA ASP A 172 4.06 1.87 11.67
C ASP A 172 4.87 0.86 12.48
N ALA A 173 6.20 1.05 12.61
CA ALA A 173 7.06 0.17 13.40
C ALA A 173 6.61 0.10 14.86
N MET A 174 6.32 1.24 15.48
CA MET A 174 5.91 1.30 16.90
C MET A 174 4.54 0.68 17.11
N LEU A 175 3.57 0.99 16.25
CA LEU A 175 2.22 0.45 16.35
C LEU A 175 2.19 -1.05 16.11
N LEU A 176 2.88 -1.50 15.07
CA LEU A 176 2.98 -2.92 14.74
C LEU A 176 3.63 -3.70 15.89
N GLY A 177 4.70 -3.16 16.48
CA GLY A 177 5.41 -3.80 17.57
C GLY A 177 4.53 -4.02 18.80
N GLY A 178 3.83 -3.00 19.25
CA GLY A 178 2.91 -3.11 20.39
C GLY A 178 1.72 -4.01 20.08
N LEU A 179 1.14 -3.89 18.88
CA LEU A 179 -0.02 -4.69 18.47
C LEU A 179 0.32 -6.18 18.34
N MET A 180 1.46 -6.53 17.74
CA MET A 180 1.88 -7.94 17.61
C MET A 180 2.01 -8.63 18.97
N GLN A 181 2.59 -7.96 19.97
CA GLN A 181 2.67 -8.49 21.33
C GLN A 181 1.28 -8.77 21.92
N GLN A 182 0.34 -7.87 21.74
CA GLN A 182 -1.03 -8.03 22.23
C GLN A 182 -1.80 -9.14 21.51
N LEU A 183 -1.59 -9.31 20.19
CA LEU A 183 -2.21 -10.37 19.40
C LEU A 183 -1.67 -11.76 19.81
N PHE A 184 -0.36 -11.89 19.96
CA PHE A 184 0.25 -13.15 20.40
C PHE A 184 -0.14 -13.54 21.84
N ALA A 185 -0.24 -12.55 22.75
CA ALA A 185 -0.74 -12.78 24.10
C ALA A 185 -2.18 -13.34 24.12
N ARG A 186 -2.98 -13.01 23.10
CA ARG A 186 -4.35 -13.51 22.89
C ARG A 186 -4.43 -14.78 22.05
N ARG A 187 -3.28 -15.39 21.75
CA ARG A 187 -3.15 -16.62 20.94
C ARG A 187 -3.71 -16.49 19.52
N LEU A 188 -3.78 -15.27 18.98
CA LEU A 188 -4.12 -15.08 17.57
C LEU A 188 -2.97 -15.59 16.70
N THR A 189 -3.29 -16.45 15.75
CA THR A 189 -2.30 -16.99 14.82
C THR A 189 -2.05 -16.01 13.69
N LEU A 190 -0.77 -15.74 13.37
CA LEU A 190 -0.37 -14.87 12.28
C LEU A 190 0.23 -15.68 11.13
N VAL A 191 -0.26 -15.45 9.92
CA VAL A 191 0.40 -15.89 8.68
C VAL A 191 0.82 -14.64 7.91
N ALA A 192 2.09 -14.51 7.61
CA ALA A 192 2.61 -13.31 6.96
C ALA A 192 3.44 -13.67 5.72
N THR A 193 3.39 -12.81 4.69
CA THR A 193 4.32 -12.86 3.56
C THR A 193 5.15 -11.58 3.51
N SER A 194 6.39 -11.69 3.03
CA SER A 194 7.28 -10.55 2.86
C SER A 194 8.34 -10.83 1.79
N ASN A 195 8.98 -9.79 1.31
CA ASN A 195 10.18 -9.90 0.47
C ASN A 195 11.47 -9.98 1.30
N GLN A 196 11.38 -9.72 2.62
CA GLN A 196 12.50 -9.68 3.56
C GLN A 196 12.24 -10.60 4.75
N PRO A 197 13.29 -11.19 5.36
CA PRO A 197 13.14 -11.91 6.62
C PRO A 197 12.75 -10.96 7.76
N PRO A 198 12.13 -11.43 8.85
CA PRO A 198 11.78 -10.58 9.99
C PRO A 198 12.96 -9.76 10.53
N ALA A 199 14.15 -10.33 10.54
CA ALA A 199 15.36 -9.67 11.03
C ALA A 199 15.79 -8.43 10.20
N GLU A 200 15.34 -8.34 8.95
CA GLU A 200 15.65 -7.22 8.06
C GLU A 200 14.52 -6.19 7.95
N LEU A 201 13.38 -6.46 8.57
CA LEU A 201 12.29 -5.48 8.62
C LEU A 201 12.78 -4.20 9.32
N TYR A 202 12.48 -3.06 8.71
CA TYR A 202 12.88 -1.73 9.22
C TYR A 202 14.38 -1.63 9.51
N ARG A 203 15.23 -2.29 8.70
CA ARG A 203 16.70 -2.45 8.95
C ARG A 203 17.41 -1.13 9.12
N ASP A 204 17.08 -0.16 8.27
CA ASP A 204 17.71 1.15 8.27
C ASP A 204 16.79 2.24 8.85
N GLY A 205 15.76 1.85 9.60
CA GLY A 205 14.79 2.79 10.16
C GLY A 205 15.32 3.56 11.37
N PHE A 206 14.83 4.78 11.54
CA PHE A 206 15.16 5.61 12.72
C PHE A 206 14.63 4.96 14.00
N ASN A 207 15.44 4.92 15.07
CA ASN A 207 15.11 4.27 16.35
C ASN A 207 14.69 2.79 16.20
N ARG A 208 15.34 2.05 15.30
CA ARG A 208 15.07 0.63 15.04
C ARG A 208 15.09 -0.25 16.30
N GLU A 209 15.87 0.11 17.30
CA GLU A 209 15.97 -0.59 18.58
C GLU A 209 14.60 -0.79 19.26
N ARG A 210 13.68 0.16 19.09
CA ARG A 210 12.32 0.06 19.60
C ARG A 210 11.46 -0.95 18.85
N PHE A 211 11.84 -1.33 17.63
CA PHE A 211 11.16 -2.35 16.83
C PHE A 211 11.75 -3.75 17.03
N LEU A 212 12.98 -3.87 17.56
CA LEU A 212 13.60 -5.18 17.81
C LEU A 212 12.77 -6.12 18.69
N PRO A 213 12.05 -5.67 19.73
CA PRO A 213 11.16 -6.56 20.50
C PRO A 213 10.03 -7.16 19.66
N ALA A 214 9.51 -6.43 18.67
CA ALA A 214 8.50 -6.96 17.75
C ALA A 214 9.08 -8.01 16.82
N ILE A 215 10.28 -7.77 16.29
CA ILE A 215 11.01 -8.76 15.49
C ILE A 215 11.24 -10.04 16.30
N ALA A 216 11.70 -9.91 17.55
CA ALA A 216 11.91 -11.05 18.44
C ALA A 216 10.61 -11.81 18.72
N ALA A 217 9.49 -11.09 18.95
CA ALA A 217 8.17 -11.69 19.12
C ALA A 217 7.72 -12.47 17.87
N MET A 218 7.87 -11.86 16.67
CA MET A 218 7.58 -12.55 15.42
C MET A 218 8.42 -13.83 15.26
N GLN A 219 9.72 -13.79 15.51
CA GLN A 219 10.59 -14.95 15.42
C GLN A 219 10.25 -16.05 16.45
N ALA A 220 9.78 -15.67 17.64
CA ALA A 220 9.35 -16.61 18.67
C ALA A 220 8.02 -17.30 18.34
N HIS A 221 7.07 -16.54 17.77
CA HIS A 221 5.71 -17.02 17.53
C HIS A 221 5.47 -17.51 16.10
N LEU A 222 6.37 -17.25 15.15
CA LEU A 222 6.24 -17.66 13.75
C LEU A 222 7.34 -18.64 13.35
N GLN A 223 6.96 -19.62 12.54
CA GLN A 223 7.93 -20.39 11.77
C GLN A 223 8.33 -19.55 10.55
N VAL A 224 9.62 -19.24 10.40
CA VAL A 224 10.14 -18.45 9.30
C VAL A 224 10.64 -19.35 8.20
N LEU A 225 10.03 -19.27 7.02
CA LEU A 225 10.39 -20.06 5.84
C LEU A 225 10.80 -19.15 4.68
N LYS A 226 11.95 -19.46 4.09
CA LYS A 226 12.44 -18.81 2.89
C LYS A 226 11.94 -19.54 1.64
N LEU A 227 11.33 -18.79 0.72
CA LEU A 227 10.95 -19.24 -0.62
C LEU A 227 12.04 -18.75 -1.60
N ASP A 228 13.08 -19.57 -1.78
CA ASP A 228 14.25 -19.27 -2.62
C ASP A 228 14.37 -20.18 -3.86
N GLY A 229 13.27 -20.83 -4.24
CA GLY A 229 13.19 -21.69 -5.43
C GLY A 229 13.72 -21.00 -6.69
N GLY A 230 14.34 -21.77 -7.59
CA GLY A 230 15.03 -21.26 -8.77
C GLY A 230 14.12 -20.70 -9.88
N GLN A 231 12.80 -20.90 -9.79
CA GLN A 231 11.86 -20.52 -10.86
C GLN A 231 11.04 -19.29 -10.49
N ASP A 232 10.93 -18.36 -11.43
CA ASP A 232 10.00 -17.24 -11.35
C ASP A 232 8.62 -17.71 -11.82
N HIS A 233 7.71 -17.95 -10.87
CA HIS A 233 6.36 -18.44 -11.12
C HIS A 233 5.44 -17.42 -11.81
N ARG A 234 5.90 -16.20 -12.10
CA ARG A 234 5.19 -15.23 -12.93
C ARG A 234 5.15 -15.61 -14.40
N ARG A 235 5.96 -16.57 -14.82
CA ARG A 235 6.10 -17.00 -16.22
C ARG A 235 5.22 -18.19 -16.60
N HIS A 236 4.04 -18.34 -16.00
CA HIS A 236 3.08 -19.31 -16.56
C HIS A 236 2.49 -18.73 -17.85
N PRO A 237 2.66 -19.42 -19.00
CA PRO A 237 1.99 -19.02 -20.23
C PRO A 237 0.47 -19.18 -20.05
N GLY A 238 -0.27 -18.09 -19.93
CA GLY A 238 -1.70 -18.07 -19.82
C GLY A 238 -2.29 -17.10 -18.79
N ASP A 239 -1.53 -16.75 -17.72
CA ASP A 239 -2.06 -15.94 -16.63
C ASP A 239 -1.50 -14.50 -16.58
N VAL A 240 -0.74 -14.08 -17.58
CA VAL A 240 -0.20 -12.73 -17.66
C VAL A 240 -0.93 -11.94 -18.73
N TYR A 241 -1.60 -10.87 -18.31
CA TYR A 241 -2.13 -9.88 -19.24
C TYR A 241 -1.12 -8.74 -19.30
N GLN A 242 -0.44 -8.58 -20.44
CA GLN A 242 0.60 -7.56 -20.60
C GLN A 242 -0.04 -6.16 -20.46
N ARG A 243 0.35 -5.45 -19.41
CA ARG A 243 -0.08 -4.07 -19.12
C ARG A 243 1.09 -3.11 -18.99
N TYR A 244 2.31 -3.57 -19.20
CA TYR A 244 3.51 -2.76 -19.24
C TYR A 244 4.24 -3.00 -20.55
N PHE A 245 4.45 -1.93 -21.30
CA PHE A 245 5.08 -1.92 -22.61
C PHE A 245 6.26 -0.99 -22.60
N VAL A 246 7.36 -1.42 -23.19
CA VAL A 246 8.54 -0.57 -23.40
C VAL A 246 8.50 -0.07 -24.84
N ARG A 247 8.56 1.24 -25.01
CA ARG A 247 8.56 1.88 -26.31
C ARG A 247 9.96 2.32 -26.70
N GLY A 248 10.48 1.79 -27.81
CA GLY A 248 11.72 2.25 -28.40
C GLY A 248 11.61 3.67 -28.95
N ALA A 249 12.74 4.38 -29.00
CA ALA A 249 12.79 5.71 -29.57
C ALA A 249 12.37 5.68 -31.05
N GLY A 250 11.29 6.43 -31.40
CA GLY A 250 10.76 6.50 -32.76
C GLY A 250 9.78 5.40 -33.14
N GLU A 251 9.45 4.47 -32.24
CA GLU A 251 8.42 3.46 -32.49
C GLU A 251 7.01 4.02 -32.26
N PRO A 252 6.01 3.58 -33.04
CA PRO A 252 4.61 3.94 -32.75
C PRO A 252 4.19 3.38 -31.41
N GLY A 253 3.47 4.19 -30.62
CA GLY A 253 2.97 3.76 -29.31
C GLY A 253 1.84 2.75 -29.44
N ILE A 254 1.81 1.75 -28.54
CA ILE A 254 0.80 0.68 -28.54
C ILE A 254 -0.50 1.09 -27.82
N LEU A 255 -0.48 2.14 -26.99
CA LEU A 255 -1.63 2.52 -26.18
C LEU A 255 -2.85 2.92 -27.00
N GLY A 256 -2.66 3.42 -28.23
CA GLY A 256 -3.78 3.72 -29.14
C GLY A 256 -4.58 2.46 -29.52
N GLU A 257 -3.90 1.37 -29.79
CA GLU A 257 -4.52 0.07 -30.09
C GLU A 257 -5.16 -0.53 -28.83
N GLN A 258 -4.46 -0.45 -27.69
CA GLN A 258 -4.98 -0.91 -26.40
C GLN A 258 -6.25 -0.14 -26.01
N PHE A 259 -6.26 1.17 -26.18
CA PHE A 259 -7.43 2.00 -25.92
C PHE A 259 -8.60 1.60 -26.82
N ALA A 260 -8.36 1.41 -28.13
CA ALA A 260 -9.40 1.04 -29.06
C ALA A 260 -9.98 -0.35 -28.74
N GLN A 261 -9.14 -1.30 -28.31
CA GLN A 261 -9.60 -2.63 -27.87
C GLN A 261 -10.47 -2.55 -26.61
N LEU A 262 -10.08 -1.74 -25.63
CA LEU A 262 -10.78 -1.63 -24.34
C LEU A 262 -12.06 -0.80 -24.42
N SER A 263 -12.08 0.24 -25.28
CA SER A 263 -13.22 1.17 -25.42
C SER A 263 -14.10 0.88 -26.64
N SER A 264 -13.67 -0.02 -27.54
CA SER A 264 -14.29 -0.28 -28.83
C SER A 264 -14.35 0.97 -29.77
N ARG A 265 -13.52 1.98 -29.49
CA ARG A 265 -13.43 3.23 -30.26
C ARG A 265 -12.01 3.77 -30.32
N ALA A 266 -11.70 4.49 -31.39
CA ALA A 266 -10.43 5.18 -31.49
C ALA A 266 -10.34 6.31 -30.45
N ALA A 267 -9.13 6.56 -29.94
CA ALA A 267 -8.88 7.62 -29.00
C ALA A 267 -9.11 9.00 -29.63
N THR A 268 -9.78 9.86 -28.91
CA THR A 268 -9.94 11.28 -29.27
C THR A 268 -9.57 12.14 -28.06
N PRO A 269 -8.71 13.16 -28.23
CA PRO A 269 -8.34 14.04 -27.14
C PRO A 269 -9.58 14.72 -26.51
N LYS A 270 -9.64 14.72 -25.19
CA LYS A 270 -10.73 15.33 -24.42
C LYS A 270 -10.16 15.96 -23.15
N THR A 271 -10.79 17.04 -22.72
CA THR A 271 -10.48 17.65 -21.42
C THR A 271 -11.48 17.14 -20.39
N LEU A 272 -10.97 16.68 -19.27
CA LEU A 272 -11.72 16.19 -18.12
C LEU A 272 -11.62 17.20 -16.98
N GLU A 273 -12.73 17.55 -16.33
CA GLU A 273 -12.70 18.28 -15.08
C GLU A 273 -12.59 17.31 -13.89
N LEU A 274 -11.59 17.55 -13.04
CA LEU A 274 -11.29 16.77 -11.87
C LEU A 274 -10.99 17.70 -10.69
N GLY A 275 -11.83 17.70 -9.66
CA GLY A 275 -11.62 18.54 -8.48
C GLY A 275 -11.47 20.04 -8.79
N GLY A 276 -12.13 20.58 -9.83
CA GLY A 276 -11.98 21.96 -10.27
C GLY A 276 -10.75 22.22 -11.14
N ARG A 277 -10.01 21.18 -11.53
CA ARG A 277 -8.85 21.25 -12.43
C ARG A 277 -9.15 20.62 -13.78
N LYS A 278 -8.50 21.13 -14.82
CA LYS A 278 -8.59 20.56 -16.16
C LYS A 278 -7.47 19.54 -16.36
N LEU A 279 -7.84 18.32 -16.75
CA LEU A 279 -6.94 17.24 -17.10
C LEU A 279 -7.07 16.94 -18.59
N GLU A 280 -5.97 17.03 -19.32
CA GLU A 280 -5.94 16.70 -20.74
C GLU A 280 -5.76 15.18 -20.93
N ALA A 281 -6.74 14.56 -21.57
CA ALA A 281 -6.72 13.14 -21.87
C ALA A 281 -6.45 12.92 -23.37
N ARG A 282 -5.60 11.96 -23.70
CA ARG A 282 -5.39 11.47 -25.07
C ARG A 282 -6.61 10.71 -25.59
N GLY A 283 -7.33 10.06 -24.68
CA GLY A 283 -8.56 9.34 -24.97
C GLY A 283 -9.45 9.22 -23.74
N LEU A 284 -10.75 9.38 -23.94
CA LEU A 284 -11.75 9.18 -22.92
C LEU A 284 -13.00 8.60 -23.57
N GLU A 285 -13.34 7.36 -23.19
CA GLU A 285 -14.55 6.70 -23.67
C GLU A 285 -15.11 5.77 -22.58
N GLY A 286 -16.37 5.96 -22.23
CA GLY A 286 -17.01 5.19 -21.17
C GLY A 286 -16.26 5.29 -19.85
N ARG A 287 -15.73 4.16 -19.39
CA ARG A 287 -14.94 4.06 -18.15
C ARG A 287 -13.43 3.76 -18.41
N VAL A 288 -12.95 4.09 -19.62
CA VAL A 288 -11.55 3.99 -20.01
C VAL A 288 -10.96 5.37 -20.21
N LEU A 289 -9.85 5.65 -19.52
CA LEU A 289 -9.13 6.92 -19.61
C LEU A 289 -7.69 6.69 -20.06
N TRP A 290 -7.20 7.47 -21.00
CA TRP A 290 -5.81 7.51 -21.41
C TRP A 290 -5.23 8.92 -21.26
N CYS A 291 -4.17 9.02 -20.45
CA CYS A 291 -3.42 10.25 -20.24
C CYS A 291 -1.92 10.00 -20.43
N ASP A 292 -1.18 11.08 -20.68
CA ASP A 292 0.28 11.07 -20.64
C ASP A 292 0.79 11.25 -19.21
N PHE A 293 2.03 10.82 -18.96
CA PHE A 293 2.71 10.97 -17.67
C PHE A 293 2.72 12.43 -17.20
N ALA A 294 3.01 13.36 -18.10
CA ALA A 294 3.01 14.79 -17.77
C ALA A 294 1.67 15.29 -17.22
N ALA A 295 0.55 14.81 -17.79
CA ALA A 295 -0.79 15.23 -17.37
C ALA A 295 -1.17 14.70 -15.97
N LEU A 296 -0.70 13.52 -15.57
CA LEU A 296 -1.03 12.90 -14.27
C LEU A 296 0.04 13.10 -13.20
N CYS A 297 1.32 13.08 -13.58
CA CYS A 297 2.41 13.04 -12.61
C CYS A 297 3.23 14.33 -12.55
N GLU A 298 3.30 15.14 -13.63
CA GLU A 298 3.98 16.44 -13.60
C GLU A 298 3.01 17.57 -13.26
N ALA A 299 1.72 17.41 -13.58
CA ALA A 299 0.67 18.34 -13.14
C ALA A 299 0.49 18.29 -11.60
N PRO A 300 0.05 19.39 -10.95
CA PRO A 300 -0.09 19.47 -9.50
C PRO A 300 -1.35 18.75 -8.99
N LEU A 301 -1.46 17.44 -9.28
CA LEU A 301 -2.51 16.57 -8.76
C LEU A 301 -2.15 16.04 -7.37
N ALA A 302 -3.17 15.82 -6.56
CA ALA A 302 -3.05 15.27 -5.21
C ALA A 302 -3.63 13.85 -5.15
N ALA A 303 -3.38 13.13 -4.05
CA ALA A 303 -3.92 11.78 -3.84
C ALA A 303 -5.46 11.70 -3.97
N LEU A 304 -6.18 12.75 -3.55
CA LEU A 304 -7.63 12.82 -3.71
C LEU A 304 -8.08 12.84 -5.18
N ASP A 305 -7.28 13.42 -6.06
CA ASP A 305 -7.56 13.44 -7.50
C ASP A 305 -7.41 12.02 -8.09
N PHE A 306 -6.40 11.25 -7.65
CA PHE A 306 -6.23 9.85 -8.08
C PHE A 306 -7.33 8.95 -7.54
N ILE A 307 -7.81 9.19 -6.32
CA ILE A 307 -9.00 8.54 -5.77
C ILE A 307 -10.20 8.77 -6.70
N ALA A 308 -10.47 10.03 -7.06
CA ALA A 308 -11.59 10.38 -7.93
C ALA A 308 -11.46 9.77 -9.33
N LEU A 309 -10.24 9.67 -9.88
CA LEU A 309 -9.99 8.97 -11.14
C LEU A 309 -10.33 7.48 -11.04
N CYS A 310 -9.83 6.81 -10.01
CA CYS A 310 -10.08 5.38 -9.81
C CYS A 310 -11.54 5.04 -9.48
N ASP A 311 -12.30 5.97 -8.89
CA ASP A 311 -13.75 5.81 -8.69
C ASP A 311 -14.55 5.97 -10.00
N ARG A 312 -14.05 6.79 -10.91
CA ARG A 312 -14.73 7.13 -12.17
C ARG A 312 -14.41 6.17 -13.30
N PHE A 313 -13.19 5.60 -13.33
CA PHE A 313 -12.72 4.79 -14.45
C PHE A 313 -12.39 3.36 -14.00
N ASP A 314 -12.71 2.38 -14.86
CA ASP A 314 -12.43 0.96 -14.62
C ASP A 314 -11.06 0.55 -15.18
N THR A 315 -10.46 1.34 -16.06
CA THR A 315 -9.12 1.12 -16.62
C THR A 315 -8.47 2.46 -16.94
N LEU A 316 -7.21 2.60 -16.54
CA LEU A 316 -6.37 3.74 -16.86
C LEU A 316 -5.23 3.32 -17.80
N LEU A 317 -4.95 4.15 -18.82
CA LEU A 317 -3.78 4.02 -19.67
C LEU A 317 -2.86 5.22 -19.41
N LEU A 318 -1.58 4.96 -19.20
CA LEU A 318 -0.56 5.97 -18.92
C LEU A 318 0.55 5.88 -19.96
N GLY A 319 0.62 6.87 -20.81
CA GLY A 319 1.63 7.00 -21.87
C GLY A 319 2.79 7.89 -21.50
N GLU A 320 3.84 7.83 -22.30
CA GLU A 320 5.02 8.70 -22.22
C GLU A 320 5.71 8.68 -20.84
N VAL A 321 5.77 7.53 -20.17
CA VAL A 321 6.46 7.42 -18.89
C VAL A 321 7.98 7.42 -19.13
N PRO A 322 8.70 8.45 -18.67
CA PRO A 322 10.15 8.52 -18.87
C PRO A 322 10.90 7.61 -17.88
N CYS A 323 12.20 7.48 -18.04
CA CYS A 323 13.05 7.04 -16.94
C CYS A 323 12.94 8.08 -15.81
N LEU A 324 12.56 7.61 -14.62
CA LEU A 324 12.28 8.45 -13.46
C LEU A 324 13.53 8.69 -12.59
N ALA A 325 14.63 7.95 -12.84
CA ALA A 325 15.88 8.14 -12.13
C ALA A 325 16.39 9.57 -12.35
N SER A 326 16.89 10.18 -11.28
CA SER A 326 17.59 11.46 -11.39
C SER A 326 18.88 11.22 -12.20
N ARG A 327 18.93 11.74 -13.43
CA ARG A 327 20.23 11.94 -14.06
C ARG A 327 20.96 12.95 -13.18
N SER A 328 22.07 12.55 -12.58
CA SER A 328 23.02 13.51 -12.03
C SER A 328 23.44 14.45 -13.18
N ASP A 329 23.28 15.75 -12.98
CA ASP A 329 23.66 16.81 -13.93
C ASP A 329 25.18 16.84 -14.24
N GLU A 330 25.89 15.74 -14.00
CA GLU A 330 27.33 15.60 -14.26
C GLU A 330 27.68 15.33 -15.73
N ASP A 331 26.68 14.98 -16.58
CA ASP A 331 26.97 14.68 -18.00
C ASP A 331 26.81 15.87 -18.96
N ASP A 332 26.38 17.05 -18.50
CA ASP A 332 26.17 18.22 -19.37
C ASP A 332 27.09 19.43 -19.06
N SER A 333 28.06 19.29 -18.16
CA SER A 333 29.06 20.33 -17.92
C SER A 333 30.47 19.84 -18.23
N GLY A 334 30.74 19.65 -19.51
CA GLY A 334 32.11 19.72 -20.03
C GLY A 334 32.65 21.14 -19.88
N ALA A 335 33.78 21.27 -19.17
CA ALA A 335 34.64 22.42 -19.01
C ALA A 335 34.50 23.29 -17.75
N GLY A 336 35.45 23.15 -16.86
CA GLY A 336 35.74 24.17 -15.83
C GLY A 336 36.21 23.61 -14.50
N ALA A 337 37.37 22.99 -14.49
CA ALA A 337 38.09 22.66 -13.25
C ALA A 337 38.61 23.90 -12.54
N THR A 338 38.32 24.01 -11.25
CA THR A 338 39.23 24.66 -10.28
C THR A 338 39.27 23.87 -8.98
N PRO A 339 40.47 23.57 -8.50
CA PRO A 339 40.67 22.75 -7.31
C PRO A 339 40.68 23.61 -6.03
N ASP A 340 40.52 22.93 -4.93
CA ASP A 340 40.88 23.35 -3.58
C ASP A 340 39.73 23.79 -2.65
N ARG A 341 39.26 22.83 -1.82
CA ARG A 341 38.81 23.15 -0.47
C ARG A 341 38.92 21.94 0.48
N GLN A 342 39.59 22.22 1.59
CA GLN A 342 39.86 21.33 2.72
C GLN A 342 38.59 20.85 3.44
N PRO A 343 38.58 19.65 4.07
CA PRO A 343 37.45 19.13 4.82
C PRO A 343 37.48 19.62 6.29
N GLY A 344 36.34 20.08 6.78
CA GLY A 344 36.14 20.25 8.21
C GLY A 344 35.41 21.53 8.63
N ALA A 345 34.11 21.41 8.88
CA ALA A 345 33.34 21.96 9.98
C ALA A 345 31.83 21.91 9.72
N PRO A 346 30.98 21.57 10.70
CA PRO A 346 29.54 21.54 10.51
C PRO A 346 28.95 22.95 10.39
N ARG A 347 28.08 23.13 9.37
CA ARG A 347 27.35 24.38 9.17
C ARG A 347 25.91 24.29 9.65
N PRO A 348 25.34 25.38 10.15
CA PRO A 348 23.98 25.41 10.68
C PRO A 348 22.95 25.43 9.57
N ILE A 349 21.82 24.79 9.86
CA ILE A 349 20.67 24.64 8.97
C ILE A 349 20.02 26.02 8.74
N ALA A 350 20.11 26.53 7.52
CA ALA A 350 19.33 27.69 7.10
C ALA A 350 18.00 27.20 6.49
N ARG A 351 16.90 27.69 7.05
CA ARG A 351 15.55 27.49 6.49
C ARG A 351 15.35 28.38 5.26
N GLY A 352 15.07 27.77 4.16
CA GLY A 352 14.40 28.39 3.01
C GLY A 352 15.27 29.29 2.16
N THR A 353 15.81 28.74 1.09
CA THR A 353 15.91 29.33 -0.26
C THR A 353 16.58 28.33 -1.21
N GLU A 354 16.20 28.39 -2.44
CA GLU A 354 16.56 27.65 -3.62
C GLU A 354 18.06 27.32 -3.76
N ASP A 355 18.48 26.19 -3.21
CA ASP A 355 19.68 25.47 -3.64
C ASP A 355 19.55 23.98 -3.24
N ALA A 356 18.87 23.23 -4.11
CA ALA A 356 18.41 21.86 -3.84
C ALA A 356 19.51 20.78 -4.04
N SER A 357 20.78 21.15 -4.07
CA SER A 357 21.88 20.20 -4.31
C SER A 357 22.62 19.75 -3.05
N GLU A 358 22.18 20.12 -1.84
CA GLU A 358 22.87 19.76 -0.62
C GLU A 358 22.36 18.43 -0.04
N ARG A 359 23.28 17.47 0.15
CA ARG A 359 22.99 16.18 0.78
C ARG A 359 22.51 16.39 2.21
N VAL A 360 21.27 15.99 2.48
CA VAL A 360 20.68 16.02 3.83
C VAL A 360 21.12 14.78 4.58
N VAL A 361 21.83 14.97 5.70
CA VAL A 361 22.19 13.88 6.62
C VAL A 361 21.10 13.78 7.69
N ALA A 362 20.34 12.69 7.65
CA ALA A 362 19.37 12.35 8.69
C ALA A 362 19.87 11.11 9.45
N GLY A 363 20.47 11.31 10.62
CA GLY A 363 21.14 10.25 11.37
C GLY A 363 22.40 9.74 10.64
N ASP A 364 22.63 8.42 10.63
CA ASP A 364 23.78 7.79 9.94
C ASP A 364 23.55 7.63 8.42
N ARG A 365 22.46 8.16 7.86
CA ARG A 365 22.14 8.05 6.44
C ARG A 365 22.52 9.33 5.69
N VAL A 366 23.32 9.15 4.67
CA VAL A 366 23.49 10.15 3.61
C VAL A 366 22.35 9.89 2.61
N LEU A 367 21.30 10.72 2.64
CA LEU A 367 20.25 10.68 1.65
C LEU A 367 20.79 11.32 0.35
N PRO A 368 20.50 10.74 -0.83
CA PRO A 368 20.80 11.41 -2.08
C PRO A 368 20.05 12.76 -2.14
N PRO A 369 20.55 13.74 -2.89
CA PRO A 369 19.88 15.03 -3.05
C PRO A 369 18.48 14.81 -3.65
N LEU A 370 17.52 15.69 -3.28
CA LEU A 370 16.21 15.74 -3.89
C LEU A 370 16.37 16.04 -5.38
N GLY A 371 15.93 15.14 -6.25
CA GLY A 371 15.93 15.32 -7.68
C GLY A 371 14.81 16.24 -8.15
N ALA A 372 15.01 16.97 -9.24
CA ALA A 372 13.99 17.83 -9.84
C ALA A 372 12.69 17.09 -10.20
N ARG A 373 12.73 15.76 -10.30
CA ARG A 373 11.59 14.90 -10.63
C ARG A 373 10.95 14.18 -9.44
N ASP A 374 11.46 14.35 -8.23
CA ASP A 374 10.96 13.60 -7.06
C ASP A 374 9.47 13.83 -6.78
N ASP A 375 8.96 15.01 -7.07
CA ASP A 375 7.52 15.27 -6.93
C ASP A 375 6.68 14.50 -7.97
N SER A 376 7.18 14.36 -9.19
CA SER A 376 6.52 13.55 -10.23
C SER A 376 6.58 12.06 -9.87
N VAL A 377 7.70 11.61 -9.30
CA VAL A 377 7.85 10.23 -8.80
C VAL A 377 6.91 9.97 -7.64
N ARG A 378 6.75 10.90 -6.69
CA ARG A 378 5.78 10.77 -5.59
C ARG A 378 4.34 10.65 -6.11
N ARG A 379 3.97 11.46 -7.11
CA ARG A 379 2.65 11.38 -7.73
C ARG A 379 2.46 10.08 -8.50
N PHE A 380 3.48 9.59 -9.19
CA PHE A 380 3.44 8.28 -9.84
C PHE A 380 3.24 7.14 -8.83
N ILE A 381 3.98 7.16 -7.72
CA ILE A 381 3.78 6.21 -6.61
C ILE A 381 2.33 6.26 -6.11
N ALA A 382 1.80 7.47 -5.85
CA ALA A 382 0.44 7.65 -5.36
C ALA A 382 -0.63 7.17 -6.38
N LEU A 383 -0.43 7.42 -7.67
CA LEU A 383 -1.31 6.92 -8.73
C LEU A 383 -1.33 5.39 -8.76
N VAL A 384 -0.15 4.75 -8.76
CA VAL A 384 -0.04 3.29 -8.76
C VAL A 384 -0.67 2.70 -7.51
N ASP A 385 -0.45 3.33 -6.36
CA ASP A 385 -1.01 2.92 -5.09
C ASP A 385 -2.55 2.95 -5.12
N GLU A 386 -3.17 4.02 -5.60
CA GLU A 386 -4.63 4.12 -5.68
C GLU A 386 -5.23 3.16 -6.72
N CYS A 387 -4.59 3.01 -7.88
CA CYS A 387 -5.00 2.02 -8.88
C CYS A 387 -4.97 0.59 -8.33
N TYR A 388 -3.89 0.26 -7.62
CA TYR A 388 -3.72 -1.06 -7.01
C TYR A 388 -4.77 -1.32 -5.92
N ASP A 389 -4.95 -0.37 -5.00
CA ASP A 389 -5.86 -0.49 -3.86
C ASP A 389 -7.33 -0.65 -4.30
N ARG A 390 -7.70 0.01 -5.41
CA ARG A 390 -9.07 -0.04 -5.97
C ARG A 390 -9.25 -1.08 -7.06
N ARG A 391 -8.20 -1.86 -7.33
CA ARG A 391 -8.19 -2.88 -8.37
C ARG A 391 -8.50 -2.35 -9.77
N VAL A 392 -8.11 -1.12 -10.04
CA VAL A 392 -8.21 -0.50 -11.37
C VAL A 392 -6.97 -0.87 -12.18
N PRO A 393 -7.08 -1.62 -13.27
CA PRO A 393 -5.96 -1.93 -14.14
C PRO A 393 -5.30 -0.66 -14.68
N LEU A 394 -3.96 -0.61 -14.58
CA LEU A 394 -3.15 0.46 -15.13
C LEU A 394 -2.29 -0.11 -16.27
N VAL A 395 -2.54 0.33 -17.49
CA VAL A 395 -1.75 -0.02 -18.68
C VAL A 395 -0.72 1.07 -18.91
N ILE A 396 0.55 0.71 -18.91
CA ILE A 396 1.68 1.66 -18.97
C ILE A 396 2.47 1.46 -20.25
N GLU A 397 2.82 2.56 -20.91
CA GLU A 397 3.84 2.62 -21.95
C GLU A 397 4.97 3.52 -21.45
N ALA A 398 6.17 2.95 -21.31
CA ALA A 398 7.34 3.61 -20.74
C ALA A 398 8.54 3.55 -21.67
N ALA A 399 9.48 4.47 -21.47
CA ALA A 399 10.72 4.53 -22.24
C ALA A 399 11.74 3.43 -21.86
N VAL A 400 11.59 2.81 -20.69
CA VAL A 400 12.54 1.83 -20.12
C VAL A 400 11.81 0.64 -19.54
N ALA A 401 12.52 -0.46 -19.26
CA ALA A 401 11.97 -1.62 -18.57
C ALA A 401 11.51 -1.26 -17.14
N MET A 402 10.59 -2.06 -16.60
CA MET A 402 9.94 -1.77 -15.32
C MET A 402 10.96 -1.65 -14.17
N ASP A 403 11.98 -2.47 -14.16
CA ASP A 403 13.06 -2.49 -13.16
C ASP A 403 14.06 -1.34 -13.34
N GLU A 404 14.07 -0.72 -14.51
CA GLU A 404 14.88 0.44 -14.85
C GLU A 404 14.16 1.79 -14.67
N LEU A 405 12.86 1.77 -14.29
CA LEU A 405 12.07 3.00 -14.11
C LEU A 405 12.68 3.96 -13.10
N TYR A 406 13.11 3.44 -11.93
CA TYR A 406 13.73 4.21 -10.86
C TYR A 406 14.70 3.32 -10.07
N PRO A 407 15.87 3.00 -10.64
CA PRO A 407 16.84 2.10 -10.03
C PRO A 407 17.48 2.67 -8.77
N ASP A 408 17.67 3.99 -8.70
CA ASP A 408 18.27 4.72 -7.59
C ASP A 408 17.64 6.12 -7.41
N GLY A 409 17.87 6.74 -6.27
CA GLY A 409 17.35 8.06 -5.92
C GLY A 409 16.73 8.12 -4.53
N TYR A 410 16.27 9.31 -4.13
CA TYR A 410 15.71 9.59 -2.80
C TYR A 410 14.53 8.68 -2.46
N LEU A 411 13.69 8.35 -3.44
CA LEU A 411 12.48 7.53 -3.30
C LEU A 411 12.68 6.06 -3.68
N ALA A 412 13.92 5.60 -3.94
CA ALA A 412 14.19 4.23 -4.42
C ALA A 412 13.60 3.16 -3.49
N PHE A 413 13.60 3.42 -2.20
CA PHE A 413 13.03 2.52 -1.22
C PHE A 413 11.49 2.41 -1.34
N ALA A 414 10.80 3.56 -1.41
CA ALA A 414 9.34 3.60 -1.60
C ALA A 414 8.96 3.03 -2.99
N PHE A 415 9.78 3.28 -4.00
CA PHE A 415 9.52 2.84 -5.36
C PHE A 415 9.57 1.31 -5.53
N ARG A 416 10.31 0.58 -4.69
CA ARG A 416 10.31 -0.90 -4.69
C ARG A 416 8.91 -1.48 -4.48
N ARG A 417 8.10 -0.86 -3.63
CA ARG A 417 6.70 -1.25 -3.44
C ARG A 417 5.89 -1.01 -4.72
N THR A 418 6.11 0.11 -5.37
CA THR A 418 5.46 0.44 -6.64
C THR A 418 5.78 -0.59 -7.73
N LEU A 419 7.06 -1.01 -7.84
CA LEU A 419 7.46 -2.10 -8.76
C LEU A 419 6.75 -3.43 -8.45
N SER A 420 6.63 -3.79 -7.16
CA SER A 420 5.90 -5.00 -6.77
C SER A 420 4.44 -4.94 -7.19
N ARG A 421 3.77 -3.80 -6.96
CA ARG A 421 2.37 -3.56 -7.35
C ARG A 421 2.18 -3.57 -8.87
N LEU A 422 3.06 -2.93 -9.61
CA LEU A 422 3.04 -2.97 -11.07
C LEU A 422 3.23 -4.40 -11.59
N GLY A 423 4.11 -5.19 -10.96
CA GLY A 423 4.29 -6.60 -11.28
C GLY A 423 3.03 -7.43 -11.03
N GLU A 424 2.31 -7.19 -9.93
CA GLU A 424 1.06 -7.88 -9.63
C GLU A 424 -0.07 -7.43 -10.55
N MET A 425 -0.11 -6.17 -10.97
CA MET A 425 -1.06 -5.67 -11.96
C MET A 425 -0.92 -6.35 -13.33
N GLN A 426 0.22 -7.01 -13.65
CA GLN A 426 0.38 -7.81 -14.86
C GLN A 426 -0.37 -9.12 -14.81
N LEU A 427 -0.86 -9.58 -13.66
CA LEU A 427 -1.59 -10.84 -13.56
C LEU A 427 -2.97 -10.71 -14.19
N ALA A 428 -3.40 -11.74 -14.95
CA ALA A 428 -4.70 -11.74 -15.62
C ALA A 428 -5.88 -11.56 -14.64
N ARG A 429 -5.73 -12.06 -13.41
CA ARG A 429 -6.71 -11.93 -12.32
C ARG A 429 -6.86 -10.51 -11.77
N PHE A 430 -5.91 -9.60 -12.02
CA PHE A 430 -5.98 -8.23 -11.51
C PHE A 430 -7.05 -7.44 -12.28
N GLY A 431 -7.91 -6.74 -11.56
CA GLY A 431 -9.02 -5.99 -12.15
C GLY A 431 -10.25 -6.83 -12.53
N GLN A 432 -10.17 -8.16 -12.44
CA GLN A 432 -11.37 -8.97 -12.54
C GLN A 432 -12.19 -8.74 -11.26
N ARG A 433 -13.34 -8.07 -11.38
CA ARG A 433 -14.34 -8.07 -10.31
C ARG A 433 -14.74 -9.53 -10.09
N ARG A 434 -14.52 -10.08 -8.90
CA ARG A 434 -15.23 -11.28 -8.49
C ARG A 434 -16.70 -10.92 -8.64
N LEU A 435 -17.39 -11.55 -9.59
CA LEU A 435 -18.84 -11.50 -9.64
C LEU A 435 -19.35 -11.98 -8.28
N PRO A 436 -20.38 -11.30 -7.72
CA PRO A 436 -20.93 -11.63 -6.42
C PRO A 436 -21.41 -13.07 -6.30
#